data_f7d789b201e494999bb2d2a927a12f15
#
_entry.id   f7d789b201e494999bb2d2a927a12f15
#
_cell.length_a   1.000
_cell.length_b   1.000
_cell.length_c   1.000
_cell.angle_alpha   90.00
_cell.angle_beta   90.00
_cell.angle_gamma   90.00
#
_symmetry.space_group_name_H-M   'P 1'
#
loop_
_entity.id
_entity.type
_entity.pdbx_description
1 polymer ?
#
loop_
_entity_poly.entity_id
_entity_poly.type
_entity_poly.pdbx_seq_one_letter_code
_entity_poly.pdbx_strand_id
1 'polypeptide(L)'
;MILIVLCVGLVVHGQTSDDDVIATLASYYDAINARDYQRAYNLWESPPSSFEQFAKGFADTSHVRILVDPSARVEGAAGSVFADVSTIVVASTRNGAERVFAGCYVMRRSNVEDRGWHIYRANISVAPSNTKVSRLLSQVCK
;
A
#
# COMPACT_ATOMS: atom_id res chain seq x y z
N MET A 1 -0.80 16.88 55.12
CA MET A 1 -0.08 16.94 53.85
C MET A 1 -0.61 15.83 52.97
N ILE A 2 -1.54 16.16 52.07
CA ILE A 2 -2.25 15.18 51.22
C ILE A 2 -1.51 15.09 49.91
N LEU A 3 -0.99 13.90 49.61
CA LEU A 3 -0.29 13.60 48.37
C LEU A 3 -1.34 13.24 47.30
N ILE A 4 -1.56 14.14 46.35
CA ILE A 4 -2.42 13.86 45.17
C ILE A 4 -1.55 13.15 44.14
N VAL A 5 -1.78 11.86 43.94
CA VAL A 5 -1.19 11.07 42.84
C VAL A 5 -2.02 11.35 41.59
N LEU A 6 -1.48 12.14 40.68
CA LEU A 6 -2.05 12.30 39.32
C LEU A 6 -1.76 11.02 38.52
N CYS A 7 -2.77 10.16 38.31
CA CYS A 7 -2.73 9.12 37.30
C CYS A 7 -2.86 9.80 35.92
N VAL A 8 -1.73 9.95 35.22
CA VAL A 8 -1.74 10.28 33.79
C VAL A 8 -2.14 9.02 33.05
N GLY A 9 -3.40 8.94 32.66
CA GLY A 9 -3.88 7.87 31.78
C GLY A 9 -3.24 8.02 30.40
N LEU A 10 -2.40 7.08 30.01
CA LEU A 10 -1.96 6.92 28.64
C LEU A 10 -3.18 6.57 27.80
N VAL A 11 -3.68 7.52 27.02
CA VAL A 11 -4.64 7.25 25.97
C VAL A 11 -3.88 6.58 24.82
N VAL A 12 -3.90 5.25 24.80
CA VAL A 12 -3.46 4.49 23.64
C VAL A 12 -4.51 4.76 22.55
N HIS A 13 -4.18 5.65 21.61
CA HIS A 13 -4.96 5.77 20.38
C HIS A 13 -4.73 4.46 19.61
N GLY A 14 -5.73 3.60 19.57
CA GLY A 14 -5.74 2.45 18.67
C GLY A 14 -5.61 2.98 17.25
N GLN A 15 -4.52 2.61 16.56
CA GLN A 15 -4.38 2.86 15.13
C GLN A 15 -5.59 2.23 14.43
N THR A 16 -6.26 3.00 13.60
CA THR A 16 -7.39 2.48 12.84
C THR A 16 -6.88 1.47 11.83
N SER A 17 -7.67 0.44 11.55
CA SER A 17 -7.28 -0.62 10.57
C SER A 17 -6.95 -0.07 9.18
N ASP A 18 -7.43 1.13 8.86
CA ASP A 18 -7.17 1.83 7.61
C ASP A 18 -5.74 2.36 7.53
N ASP A 19 -5.20 2.89 8.64
CA ASP A 19 -3.81 3.38 8.71
C ASP A 19 -2.83 2.21 8.51
N ASP A 20 -3.11 1.04 9.03
CA ASP A 20 -2.26 -0.15 8.91
C ASP A 20 -2.19 -0.68 7.48
N VAL A 21 -3.31 -0.65 6.74
CA VAL A 21 -3.35 -1.12 5.36
C VAL A 21 -2.56 -0.18 4.44
N ILE A 22 -2.71 1.13 4.63
CA ILE A 22 -1.97 2.14 3.86
C ILE A 22 -0.48 2.08 4.21
N ALA A 23 -0.13 1.91 5.49
CA ALA A 23 1.26 1.75 5.93
C ALA A 23 1.93 0.52 5.31
N THR A 24 1.19 -0.58 5.14
CA THR A 24 1.71 -1.78 4.46
C THR A 24 2.00 -1.52 2.98
N LEU A 25 1.10 -0.82 2.27
CA LEU A 25 1.34 -0.45 0.88
C LEU A 25 2.49 0.55 0.74
N ALA A 26 2.63 1.51 1.66
CA ALA A 26 3.78 2.40 1.70
C ALA A 26 5.09 1.62 1.90
N SER A 27 5.12 0.66 2.83
CA SER A 27 6.28 -0.20 3.09
C SER A 27 6.69 -1.03 1.87
N TYR A 28 5.74 -1.43 1.02
CA TYR A 28 6.02 -2.11 -0.24
C TYR A 28 6.84 -1.22 -1.18
N TYR A 29 6.44 0.03 -1.37
CA TYR A 29 7.16 0.96 -2.23
C TYR A 29 8.46 1.49 -1.61
N ASP A 30 8.53 1.61 -0.29
CA ASP A 30 9.78 1.90 0.42
C ASP A 30 10.81 0.79 0.21
N ALA A 31 10.39 -0.46 0.21
CA ALA A 31 11.25 -1.59 -0.09
C ALA A 31 11.77 -1.55 -1.55
N ILE A 32 10.92 -1.20 -2.51
CA ILE A 32 11.31 -1.00 -3.92
C ILE A 32 12.33 0.13 -4.03
N ASN A 33 12.09 1.28 -3.38
CA ASN A 33 13.00 2.43 -3.38
C ASN A 33 14.35 2.09 -2.73
N ALA A 34 14.35 1.25 -1.69
CA ALA A 34 15.56 0.75 -1.04
C ALA A 34 16.26 -0.38 -1.83
N ARG A 35 15.72 -0.82 -2.98
CA ARG A 35 16.20 -1.99 -3.73
C ARG A 35 16.11 -3.31 -2.96
N ASP A 36 15.35 -3.34 -1.89
CA ASP A 36 15.03 -4.54 -1.12
C ASP A 36 13.84 -5.26 -1.76
N TYR A 37 14.08 -5.80 -2.95
CA TYR A 37 13.04 -6.47 -3.73
C TYR A 37 12.51 -7.72 -3.05
N GLN A 38 13.32 -8.38 -2.22
CA GLN A 38 12.85 -9.55 -1.46
C GLN A 38 11.80 -9.14 -0.43
N ARG A 39 12.01 -8.05 0.28
CA ARG A 39 11.02 -7.52 1.23
C ARG A 39 9.74 -7.10 0.51
N ALA A 40 9.87 -6.39 -0.62
CA ALA A 40 8.70 -6.02 -1.43
C ALA A 40 7.93 -7.25 -1.94
N TYR A 41 8.63 -8.25 -2.44
CA TYR A 41 8.04 -9.49 -2.95
C TYR A 41 7.28 -10.26 -1.87
N ASN A 42 7.82 -10.30 -0.66
CA ASN A 42 7.22 -11.01 0.48
C ASN A 42 5.94 -10.32 1.02
N LEU A 43 5.67 -9.07 0.64
CA LEU A 43 4.41 -8.39 0.96
C LEU A 43 3.24 -8.84 0.08
N TRP A 44 3.49 -9.60 -0.97
CA TRP A 44 2.45 -10.25 -1.75
C TRP A 44 2.03 -11.57 -1.09
N GLU A 45 0.73 -11.83 -1.06
CA GLU A 45 0.21 -13.14 -0.64
C GLU A 45 0.49 -14.22 -1.72
N SER A 46 0.27 -13.84 -2.97
CA SER A 46 0.62 -14.65 -4.15
C SER A 46 1.21 -13.72 -5.20
N PRO A 47 2.54 -13.61 -5.29
CA PRO A 47 3.17 -12.73 -6.25
C PRO A 47 2.76 -13.04 -7.69
N PRO A 48 2.58 -12.02 -8.55
CA PRO A 48 2.10 -12.19 -9.92
C PRO A 48 3.13 -12.82 -10.87
N SER A 49 4.38 -12.94 -10.43
CA SER A 49 5.50 -13.47 -11.23
C SER A 49 6.56 -14.12 -10.33
N SER A 50 7.57 -14.76 -10.92
CA SER A 50 8.73 -15.20 -10.16
C SER A 50 9.48 -14.02 -9.56
N PHE A 51 10.24 -14.25 -8.50
CA PHE A 51 11.06 -13.20 -7.86
C PHE A 51 12.02 -12.53 -8.86
N GLU A 52 12.66 -13.30 -9.72
CA GLU A 52 13.56 -12.78 -10.74
C GLU A 52 12.88 -11.82 -11.72
N GLN A 53 11.69 -12.20 -12.21
CA GLN A 53 10.90 -11.34 -13.10
C GLN A 53 10.40 -10.09 -12.38
N PHE A 54 9.98 -10.24 -11.12
CA PHE A 54 9.57 -9.13 -10.27
C PHE A 54 10.70 -8.11 -10.10
N ALA A 55 11.87 -8.54 -9.65
CA ALA A 55 13.03 -7.67 -9.46
C ALA A 55 13.48 -7.00 -10.77
N LYS A 56 13.48 -7.76 -11.88
CA LYS A 56 13.81 -7.23 -13.21
C LYS A 56 12.85 -6.14 -13.67
N GLY A 57 11.57 -6.23 -13.29
CA GLY A 57 10.56 -5.22 -13.61
C GLY A 57 10.89 -3.82 -13.08
N PHE A 58 11.71 -3.71 -12.03
CA PHE A 58 12.15 -2.45 -11.44
C PHE A 58 13.57 -2.03 -11.83
N ALA A 59 14.24 -2.76 -12.73
CA ALA A 59 15.64 -2.51 -13.07
C ALA A 59 15.92 -1.10 -13.60
N ASP A 60 14.99 -0.50 -14.34
CA ASP A 60 15.10 0.85 -14.89
C ASP A 60 14.44 1.92 -13.99
N THR A 61 13.84 1.54 -12.89
CA THR A 61 13.18 2.46 -11.96
C THR A 61 14.20 3.06 -11.00
N SER A 62 14.31 4.38 -10.96
CA SER A 62 15.18 5.09 -10.02
C SER A 62 14.48 5.39 -8.70
N HIS A 63 13.21 5.78 -8.76
CA HIS A 63 12.40 6.12 -7.59
C HIS A 63 10.92 5.98 -7.88
N VAL A 64 10.14 5.65 -6.85
CA VAL A 64 8.68 5.57 -6.92
C VAL A 64 8.07 6.41 -5.81
N ARG A 65 7.05 7.20 -6.16
CA ARG A 65 6.17 7.90 -5.21
C ARG A 65 4.76 7.37 -5.37
N ILE A 66 4.02 7.34 -4.29
CA ILE A 66 2.59 6.99 -4.32
C ILE A 66 1.73 8.08 -3.72
N LEU A 67 0.51 8.21 -4.25
CA LEU A 67 -0.59 8.93 -3.63
C LEU A 67 -1.72 7.92 -3.45
N VAL A 68 -2.27 7.84 -2.26
CA VAL A 68 -3.37 6.93 -1.94
C VAL A 68 -4.59 7.72 -1.50
N ASP A 69 -5.78 7.18 -1.77
CA ASP A 69 -6.98 7.66 -1.10
C ASP A 69 -6.94 7.17 0.36
N PRO A 70 -7.00 8.07 1.35
CA PRO A 70 -6.97 7.67 2.76
C PRO A 70 -8.22 6.89 3.18
N SER A 71 -9.29 6.93 2.38
CA SER A 71 -10.55 6.21 2.62
C SER A 71 -10.49 4.81 1.99
N ALA A 72 -9.67 3.91 2.55
CA ALA A 72 -9.69 2.52 2.13
C ALA A 72 -11.05 1.89 2.45
N ARG A 73 -11.68 1.25 1.46
CA ARG A 73 -12.91 0.50 1.70
C ARG A 73 -12.57 -0.86 2.28
N VAL A 74 -12.90 -1.05 3.57
CA VAL A 74 -12.61 -2.29 4.30
C VAL A 74 -13.86 -3.15 4.40
N GLU A 75 -13.76 -4.41 3.98
CA GLU A 75 -14.86 -5.38 4.02
C GLU A 75 -14.38 -6.71 4.62
N GLY A 76 -15.19 -7.24 5.54
CA GLY A 76 -14.97 -8.57 6.10
C GLY A 76 -15.57 -9.66 5.23
N ALA A 77 -14.85 -10.75 5.04
CA ALA A 77 -15.33 -11.99 4.46
C ALA A 77 -14.86 -13.17 5.30
N ALA A 78 -15.48 -14.35 5.17
CA ALA A 78 -15.21 -15.52 6.00
C ALA A 78 -13.70 -15.77 6.22
N GLY A 79 -13.23 -15.54 7.45
CA GLY A 79 -11.84 -15.74 7.87
C GLY A 79 -10.83 -14.69 7.38
N SER A 80 -11.27 -13.63 6.70
CA SER A 80 -10.39 -12.59 6.15
C SER A 80 -11.03 -11.21 6.20
N VAL A 81 -10.20 -10.18 6.17
CA VAL A 81 -10.58 -8.79 5.93
C VAL A 81 -9.90 -8.33 4.65
N PHE A 82 -10.64 -7.69 3.78
CA PHE A 82 -10.14 -7.10 2.53
C PHE A 82 -10.23 -5.59 2.59
N ALA A 83 -9.31 -4.91 1.95
CA ALA A 83 -9.31 -3.47 1.80
C ALA A 83 -8.94 -3.07 0.37
N ASP A 84 -9.75 -2.21 -0.24
CA ASP A 84 -9.48 -1.62 -1.54
C ASP A 84 -8.80 -0.28 -1.36
N VAL A 85 -7.60 -0.13 -1.92
CA VAL A 85 -6.77 1.08 -1.81
C VAL A 85 -6.57 1.69 -3.19
N SER A 86 -7.26 2.80 -3.45
CA SER A 86 -7.06 3.59 -4.66
C SER A 86 -5.70 4.26 -4.65
N THR A 87 -4.89 4.04 -5.68
CA THR A 87 -3.49 4.43 -5.70
C THR A 87 -3.08 5.02 -7.03
N ILE A 88 -2.33 6.12 -6.98
CA ILE A 88 -1.54 6.64 -8.09
C ILE A 88 -0.08 6.36 -7.80
N VAL A 89 0.62 5.85 -8.80
CA VAL A 89 2.05 5.52 -8.72
C VAL A 89 2.79 6.39 -9.73
N VAL A 90 3.76 7.15 -9.27
CA VAL A 90 4.66 7.95 -10.11
C VAL A 90 6.04 7.32 -10.06
N ALA A 91 6.44 6.68 -11.13
CA ALA A 91 7.73 6.04 -11.27
C ALA A 91 8.68 6.90 -12.10
N SER A 92 9.83 7.24 -11.54
CA SER A 92 10.93 7.90 -12.25
C SER A 92 11.89 6.84 -12.77
N THR A 93 12.29 6.96 -14.03
CA THR A 93 13.30 6.09 -14.63
C THR A 93 14.71 6.66 -14.44
N ARG A 94 15.73 5.85 -14.70
CA ARG A 94 17.14 6.24 -14.55
C ARG A 94 17.55 7.40 -15.47
N ASN A 95 16.87 7.58 -16.60
CA ASN A 95 17.10 8.71 -17.51
C ASN A 95 16.29 9.97 -17.14
N GLY A 96 15.56 9.95 -16.01
CA GLY A 96 14.79 11.10 -15.51
C GLY A 96 13.37 11.22 -16.06
N ALA A 97 12.91 10.31 -16.92
CA ALA A 97 11.52 10.30 -17.36
C ALA A 97 10.58 9.84 -16.24
N GLU A 98 9.39 10.41 -16.16
CA GLU A 98 8.34 9.96 -15.24
C GLU A 98 7.24 9.22 -15.98
N ARG A 99 6.74 8.17 -15.35
CA ARG A 99 5.55 7.43 -15.78
C ARG A 99 4.54 7.42 -14.65
N VAL A 100 3.30 7.71 -14.99
CA VAL A 100 2.18 7.75 -14.03
C VAL A 100 1.28 6.57 -14.29
N PHE A 101 1.00 5.84 -13.23
CA PHE A 101 0.07 4.72 -13.22
C PHE A 101 -1.02 5.01 -12.20
N ALA A 102 -2.19 4.43 -12.41
CA ALA A 102 -3.29 4.50 -11.46
C ALA A 102 -4.01 3.15 -11.40
N GLY A 103 -4.52 2.82 -10.24
CA GLY A 103 -5.27 1.59 -10.08
C GLY A 103 -5.64 1.29 -8.64
N CYS A 104 -6.10 0.07 -8.47
CA CYS A 104 -6.58 -0.45 -7.20
C CYS A 104 -5.68 -1.56 -6.69
N TYR A 105 -5.23 -1.42 -5.45
CA TYR A 105 -4.69 -2.53 -4.68
C TYR A 105 -5.78 -3.13 -3.83
N VAL A 106 -5.95 -4.44 -3.91
CA VAL A 106 -6.77 -5.21 -2.98
C VAL A 106 -5.81 -5.82 -1.96
N MET A 107 -5.92 -5.35 -0.73
CA MET A 107 -5.15 -5.85 0.40
C MET A 107 -5.97 -6.89 1.15
N ARG A 108 -5.30 -7.88 1.76
CA ARG A 108 -5.94 -8.91 2.58
C ARG A 108 -5.20 -9.10 3.89
N ARG A 109 -5.96 -9.29 4.95
CA ARG A 109 -5.47 -9.76 6.25
C ARG A 109 -6.27 -10.98 6.67
N SER A 110 -5.58 -12.05 7.05
CA SER A 110 -6.22 -13.23 7.64
C SER A 110 -6.65 -12.93 9.07
N ASN A 111 -7.86 -13.37 9.45
CA ASN A 111 -8.31 -13.35 10.84
C ASN A 111 -7.84 -14.57 11.63
N VAL A 112 -7.26 -15.57 10.95
CA VAL A 112 -6.79 -16.84 11.54
C VAL A 112 -5.28 -16.83 11.75
N GLU A 113 -4.55 -16.16 10.85
CA GLU A 113 -3.10 -16.06 10.88
C GLU A 113 -2.70 -14.60 11.15
N ASP A 114 -1.94 -14.39 12.22
CA ASP A 114 -1.44 -13.03 12.58
C ASP A 114 -0.21 -12.66 11.75
N ARG A 115 -0.41 -12.48 10.44
CA ARG A 115 0.63 -12.06 9.49
C ARG A 115 0.50 -10.61 9.01
N GLY A 116 -0.50 -9.88 9.51
CA GLY A 116 -0.79 -8.52 9.07
C GLY A 116 -1.37 -8.45 7.65
N TRP A 117 -1.35 -7.25 7.07
CA TRP A 117 -1.84 -7.00 5.73
C TRP A 117 -0.84 -7.45 4.66
N HIS A 118 -1.35 -8.03 3.56
CA HIS A 118 -0.58 -8.41 2.37
C HIS A 118 -1.29 -7.91 1.12
N ILE A 119 -0.55 -7.71 0.05
CA ILE A 119 -1.12 -7.42 -1.27
C ILE A 119 -1.71 -8.72 -1.81
N TYR A 120 -3.02 -8.75 -1.95
CA TYR A 120 -3.75 -9.88 -2.50
C TYR A 120 -3.82 -9.81 -4.01
N ARG A 121 -4.11 -8.61 -4.54
CA ARG A 121 -4.25 -8.35 -5.98
C ARG A 121 -3.98 -6.87 -6.27
N ALA A 122 -3.45 -6.59 -7.45
CA ALA A 122 -3.34 -5.23 -7.97
C ALA A 122 -3.84 -5.16 -9.41
N ASN A 123 -4.56 -4.10 -9.70
CA ASN A 123 -4.96 -3.73 -11.07
C ASN A 123 -4.49 -2.29 -11.31
N ILE A 124 -3.26 -2.18 -11.77
CA ILE A 124 -2.55 -0.92 -11.99
C ILE A 124 -2.22 -0.78 -13.47
N SER A 125 -2.56 0.33 -14.08
CA SER A 125 -2.29 0.61 -15.49
C SER A 125 -1.82 2.04 -15.69
N VAL A 126 -1.27 2.33 -16.88
CA VAL A 126 -0.85 3.69 -17.23
C VAL A 126 -2.03 4.64 -17.10
N ALA A 127 -1.84 5.72 -16.35
CA ALA A 127 -2.89 6.72 -16.14
C ALA A 127 -3.19 7.47 -17.44
N PRO A 128 -4.47 7.77 -17.74
CA PRO A 128 -4.83 8.59 -18.87
C PRO A 128 -4.21 9.99 -18.78
N SER A 129 -3.70 10.50 -19.88
CA SER A 129 -3.20 11.89 -19.98
C SER A 129 -4.31 12.87 -19.62
N ASN A 130 -3.94 13.96 -18.93
CA ASN A 130 -4.83 15.08 -18.59
C ASN A 130 -5.98 14.76 -17.63
N THR A 131 -5.95 13.65 -16.89
CA THR A 131 -6.96 13.36 -15.87
C THR A 131 -6.53 13.95 -14.53
N LYS A 132 -7.45 14.65 -13.85
CA LYS A 132 -7.19 15.18 -12.49
C LYS A 132 -6.95 14.05 -11.50
N VAL A 133 -5.95 14.19 -10.64
CA VAL A 133 -5.57 13.21 -9.59
C VAL A 133 -6.76 12.79 -8.73
N SER A 134 -7.57 13.76 -8.27
CA SER A 134 -8.75 13.46 -7.45
C SER A 134 -9.76 12.56 -8.16
N ARG A 135 -9.95 12.78 -9.48
CA ARG A 135 -10.85 11.94 -10.29
C ARG A 135 -10.27 10.54 -10.46
N LEU A 136 -8.97 10.40 -10.71
CA LEU A 136 -8.32 9.09 -10.79
C LEU A 136 -8.53 8.32 -9.49
N LEU A 137 -8.16 8.89 -8.34
CA LEU A 137 -8.29 8.23 -7.04
C LEU A 137 -9.73 7.83 -6.73
N SER A 138 -10.73 8.61 -7.13
CA SER A 138 -12.13 8.27 -6.86
C SER A 138 -12.72 7.18 -7.75
N GLN A 139 -12.04 6.73 -8.79
CA GLN A 139 -12.59 5.84 -9.82
C GLN A 139 -11.87 4.50 -9.95
N VAL A 140 -10.62 4.37 -9.50
CA VAL A 140 -9.79 3.19 -9.81
C VAL A 140 -10.10 1.94 -8.99
N CYS A 141 -10.82 2.05 -7.87
CA CYS A 141 -11.32 0.93 -7.07
C CYS A 141 -12.84 0.72 -7.19
N LYS A 142 -13.42 0.99 -8.34
CA LYS A 142 -14.87 0.79 -8.59
C LYS A 142 -15.12 -0.45 -9.40
#